data_d5469fe5be3756d800b40552a322a7b1
#
_entry.id   d5469fe5be3756d800b40552a322a7b1
#
_cell.length_a   1.000
_cell.length_b   1.000
_cell.length_c   1.000
_cell.angle_alpha   90.00
_cell.angle_beta   90.00
_cell.angle_gamma   90.00
#
_symmetry.space_group_name_H-M   'P 1'
#
loop_
_entity.id
_entity.type
_entity.pdbx_description
1 polymer ?
#
loop_
_entity_poly.entity_id
_entity_poly.type
_entity_poly.pdbx_seq_one_letter_code
_entity_poly.pdbx_strand_id
1 'polypeptide(L)'
;MIPVEIVRECKIFKMFPESLMDEIASIGFEIAYKKNDILFNIDEPAHNLAILMKGRIDIMATKRTQLIPIHTVYPGEAFGLSSMITGLFVAAAKAVEDSLVCGLPAEKLHKVIEKDYKAGFLFMKQISLLVSTRLVKICHQLDVTGQGYI
;
A
#
# COMPACT_ATOMS: atom_id res chain seq x y z
N MET A 1 -10.11 13.64 -7.31
CA MET A 1 -10.01 12.74 -8.49
C MET A 1 -8.55 12.64 -8.92
N ILE A 2 -8.11 11.45 -9.24
CA ILE A 2 -6.77 11.18 -9.77
C ILE A 2 -6.86 10.70 -11.22
N PRO A 3 -5.77 10.76 -12.00
CA PRO A 3 -5.76 10.17 -13.34
C PRO A 3 -6.03 8.66 -13.28
N VAL A 4 -6.91 8.17 -14.15
CA VAL A 4 -7.26 6.74 -14.20
C VAL A 4 -6.05 5.84 -14.50
N GLU A 5 -5.04 6.38 -15.18
CA GLU A 5 -3.79 5.68 -15.49
C GLU A 5 -3.08 5.19 -14.22
N ILE A 6 -3.18 5.95 -13.12
CA ILE A 6 -2.59 5.55 -11.82
C ILE A 6 -3.22 4.25 -11.34
N VAL A 7 -4.54 4.13 -11.47
CA VAL A 7 -5.28 2.91 -11.11
C VAL A 7 -4.94 1.78 -12.07
N ARG A 8 -4.98 2.07 -13.37
CA ARG A 8 -4.75 1.08 -14.43
C ARG A 8 -3.38 0.43 -14.35
N GLU A 9 -2.35 1.21 -14.01
CA GLU A 9 -0.96 0.73 -13.94
C GLU A 9 -0.65 0.00 -12.62
N CYS A 10 -1.48 0.17 -11.60
CA CYS A 10 -1.29 -0.49 -10.31
C CYS A 10 -1.72 -1.96 -10.39
N LYS A 11 -0.81 -2.87 -10.09
CA LYS A 11 -1.04 -4.32 -10.25
C LYS A 11 -2.28 -4.85 -9.53
N ILE A 12 -2.59 -4.29 -8.36
CA ILE A 12 -3.73 -4.78 -7.56
C ILE A 12 -5.09 -4.48 -8.21
N PHE A 13 -5.14 -3.55 -9.17
CA PHE A 13 -6.38 -3.15 -9.84
C PHE A 13 -6.52 -3.69 -11.26
N LYS A 14 -5.55 -4.45 -11.77
CA LYS A 14 -5.56 -4.93 -13.16
C LYS A 14 -6.76 -5.80 -13.52
N MET A 15 -7.40 -6.41 -12.53
CA MET A 15 -8.54 -7.31 -12.75
C MET A 15 -9.87 -6.59 -12.81
N PHE A 16 -9.89 -5.27 -12.56
CA PHE A 16 -11.13 -4.50 -12.62
C PHE A 16 -11.48 -4.08 -14.05
N PRO A 17 -12.77 -4.08 -14.42
CA PRO A 17 -13.20 -3.48 -15.67
C PRO A 17 -12.97 -1.96 -15.67
N GLU A 18 -12.83 -1.36 -16.85
CA GLU A 18 -12.53 0.07 -17.00
C GLU A 18 -13.55 0.96 -16.26
N SER A 19 -14.83 0.61 -16.27
CA SER A 19 -15.87 1.37 -15.57
C SER A 19 -15.60 1.46 -14.06
N LEU A 20 -15.12 0.38 -13.44
CA LEU A 20 -14.77 0.39 -12.02
C LEU A 20 -13.44 1.09 -11.76
N MET A 21 -12.49 1.02 -12.69
CA MET A 21 -11.24 1.79 -12.59
C MET A 21 -11.53 3.29 -12.60
N ASP A 22 -12.47 3.74 -13.42
CA ASP A 22 -12.91 5.15 -13.43
C ASP A 22 -13.53 5.55 -12.09
N GLU A 23 -14.35 4.69 -11.50
CA GLU A 23 -14.92 4.95 -10.18
C GLU A 23 -13.82 5.03 -9.10
N ILE A 24 -12.86 4.12 -9.12
CA ILE A 24 -11.73 4.13 -8.18
C ILE A 24 -10.93 5.43 -8.34
N ALA A 25 -10.64 5.85 -9.57
CA ALA A 25 -9.95 7.10 -9.82
C ALA A 25 -10.75 8.31 -9.28
N SER A 26 -12.07 8.26 -9.36
CA SER A 26 -12.94 9.35 -8.90
C SER A 26 -12.92 9.55 -7.39
N ILE A 27 -12.68 8.51 -6.61
CA ILE A 27 -12.59 8.62 -5.15
C ILE A 27 -11.18 8.97 -4.65
N GLY A 28 -10.19 8.93 -5.52
CA GLY A 28 -8.80 9.20 -5.18
C GLY A 28 -8.50 10.69 -4.98
N PHE A 29 -7.48 10.95 -4.18
CA PHE A 29 -6.96 12.29 -3.96
C PHE A 29 -5.44 12.25 -3.86
N GLU A 30 -4.80 13.39 -4.07
CA GLU A 30 -3.34 13.50 -4.03
C GLU A 30 -2.87 14.14 -2.74
N ILE A 31 -1.76 13.63 -2.19
CA ILE A 31 -1.06 14.23 -1.06
C ILE A 31 0.42 14.33 -1.41
N ALA A 32 1.00 15.51 -1.24
CA ALA A 32 2.43 15.73 -1.38
C ALA A 32 3.11 15.61 -0.02
N TYR A 33 4.23 14.91 0.00
CA TYR A 33 5.08 14.76 1.18
C TYR A 33 6.49 15.23 0.86
N LYS A 34 7.11 15.86 1.83
CA LYS A 34 8.51 16.24 1.75
C LYS A 34 9.40 15.11 2.25
N LYS A 35 10.65 15.09 1.78
CA LYS A 35 11.67 14.20 2.31
C LYS A 35 11.67 14.22 3.84
N ASN A 36 11.68 13.04 4.44
CA ASN A 36 11.66 12.75 5.87
C ASN A 36 10.29 12.88 6.56
N ASP A 37 9.24 13.28 5.85
CA ASP A 37 7.88 13.24 6.41
C ASP A 37 7.49 11.81 6.76
N ILE A 38 6.82 11.65 7.90
CA ILE A 38 6.17 10.39 8.29
C ILE A 38 4.73 10.44 7.78
N LEU A 39 4.37 9.49 6.93
CA LEU A 39 3.03 9.41 6.38
C LEU A 39 2.06 8.84 7.39
N PHE A 40 2.47 7.80 8.10
CA PHE A 40 1.70 7.19 9.17
C PHE A 40 2.62 6.37 10.09
N ASN A 41 2.15 6.15 11.30
CA ASN A 41 2.84 5.36 12.33
C ASN A 41 2.10 4.04 12.60
N ILE A 42 2.81 3.12 13.25
CA ILE A 42 2.25 1.85 13.72
C ILE A 42 1.10 2.13 14.69
N ASP A 43 0.03 1.32 14.60
CA ASP A 43 -1.19 1.38 15.41
C ASP A 43 -2.08 2.61 15.19
N GLU A 44 -1.73 3.51 14.26
CA GLU A 44 -2.65 4.57 13.83
C GLU A 44 -3.77 4.00 12.97
N PRO A 45 -4.97 4.61 13.00
CA PRO A 45 -6.05 4.22 12.10
C PRO A 45 -5.65 4.33 10.63
N ALA A 46 -5.90 3.27 9.87
CA ALA A 46 -5.58 3.18 8.46
C ALA A 46 -6.84 3.40 7.61
N HIS A 47 -7.06 4.65 7.20
CA HIS A 47 -8.27 5.03 6.46
C HIS A 47 -8.13 4.94 4.94
N ASN A 48 -6.91 4.92 4.42
CA ASN A 48 -6.66 4.98 2.99
C ASN A 48 -5.69 3.90 2.53
N LEU A 49 -6.01 3.27 1.41
CA LEU A 49 -5.02 2.57 0.61
C LEU A 49 -4.23 3.63 -0.17
N ALA A 50 -2.94 3.45 -0.33
CA ALA A 50 -2.09 4.42 -1.01
C ALA A 50 -1.41 3.81 -2.24
N ILE A 51 -1.21 4.64 -3.26
CA ILE A 51 -0.37 4.32 -4.43
C ILE A 51 0.66 5.43 -4.55
N LEU A 52 1.92 5.06 -4.68
CA LEU A 52 2.98 6.04 -4.90
C LEU A 52 2.94 6.50 -6.37
N MET A 53 2.84 7.81 -6.58
CA MET A 53 2.86 8.41 -7.91
C MET A 53 4.26 8.86 -8.31
N LYS A 54 4.98 9.49 -7.38
CA LYS A 54 6.36 9.96 -7.57
C LYS A 54 7.12 9.85 -6.26
N GLY A 55 8.41 9.64 -6.33
CA GLY A 55 9.29 9.63 -5.18
C GLY A 55 9.63 8.24 -4.68
N ARG A 56 9.87 8.14 -3.38
CA ARG A 56 10.22 6.87 -2.69
C ARG A 56 9.69 6.90 -1.28
N ILE A 57 9.08 5.82 -0.88
CA ILE A 57 8.55 5.63 0.48
C ILE A 57 9.20 4.39 1.07
N ASP A 58 9.70 4.49 2.29
CA ASP A 58 10.14 3.33 3.05
C ASP A 58 9.05 2.89 4.01
N ILE A 59 8.72 1.62 3.97
CA ILE A 59 7.89 0.96 4.96
C ILE A 59 8.82 0.49 6.07
N MET A 60 8.48 0.83 7.31
CA MET A 60 9.35 0.70 8.46
C MET A 60 8.69 -0.19 9.52
N ALA A 61 9.48 -1.08 10.11
CA ALA A 61 9.05 -1.88 11.27
C ALA A 61 9.90 -1.56 12.48
N THR A 62 9.37 -1.84 13.66
CA THR A 62 10.10 -1.66 14.90
C THR A 62 11.01 -2.85 15.17
N LYS A 63 12.30 -2.59 15.34
CA LYS A 63 13.25 -3.55 15.87
C LYS A 63 13.77 -3.00 17.19
N ARG A 64 13.39 -3.65 18.30
CA ARG A 64 13.60 -3.10 19.65
C ARG A 64 12.90 -1.74 19.75
N THR A 65 13.65 -0.64 19.94
CA THR A 65 13.11 0.72 20.04
C THR A 65 13.31 1.54 18.77
N GLN A 66 13.87 0.93 17.72
CA GLN A 66 14.21 1.64 16.48
C GLN A 66 13.32 1.21 15.33
N LEU A 67 12.96 2.17 14.48
CA LEU A 67 12.32 1.91 13.19
C LEU A 67 13.40 1.55 12.17
N ILE A 68 13.23 0.43 11.49
CA ILE A 68 14.10 -0.02 10.41
C ILE A 68 13.30 -0.17 9.12
N PRO A 69 13.87 0.18 7.96
CA PRO A 69 13.20 -0.05 6.68
C PRO A 69 13.10 -1.54 6.38
N ILE A 70 11.92 -1.99 5.98
CA ILE A 70 11.65 -3.38 5.60
C ILE A 70 11.24 -3.53 4.14
N HIS A 71 10.81 -2.45 3.50
CA HIS A 71 10.45 -2.45 2.10
C HIS A 71 10.49 -1.03 1.56
N THR A 72 11.01 -0.85 0.35
CA THR A 72 10.97 0.41 -0.38
C THR A 72 9.89 0.36 -1.44
N VAL A 73 8.99 1.33 -1.41
CA VAL A 73 7.89 1.48 -2.37
C VAL A 73 8.37 2.36 -3.53
N TYR A 74 8.12 1.90 -4.74
CA TYR A 74 8.43 2.60 -5.99
C TYR A 74 7.15 3.10 -6.67
N PRO A 75 7.24 4.11 -7.56
CA PRO A 75 6.06 4.60 -8.28
C PRO A 75 5.26 3.49 -8.96
N GLY A 76 3.94 3.54 -8.82
CA GLY A 76 3.02 2.52 -9.30
C GLY A 76 2.69 1.44 -8.28
N GLU A 77 3.44 1.33 -7.20
CA GLU A 77 3.18 0.34 -6.16
C GLU A 77 2.18 0.84 -5.12
N ALA A 78 1.35 -0.10 -4.62
CA ALA A 78 0.44 0.15 -3.52
C ALA A 78 1.11 -0.08 -2.17
N PHE A 79 0.69 0.69 -1.18
CA PHE A 79 1.10 0.51 0.22
C PHE A 79 -0.04 0.96 1.16
N GLY A 80 0.16 0.81 2.46
CA GLY A 80 -0.94 1.03 3.40
C GLY A 80 -2.02 -0.04 3.28
N LEU A 81 -1.62 -1.27 2.96
CA LEU A 81 -2.52 -2.39 2.64
C LEU A 81 -3.43 -2.77 3.80
N SER A 82 -3.01 -2.54 5.04
CA SER A 82 -3.80 -2.84 6.24
C SER A 82 -5.08 -2.01 6.33
N SER A 83 -5.18 -0.89 5.60
CA SER A 83 -6.44 -0.13 5.49
C SER A 83 -7.58 -0.98 4.92
N MET A 84 -7.26 -1.97 4.10
CA MET A 84 -8.23 -2.87 3.46
C MET A 84 -8.46 -4.15 4.27
N ILE A 85 -7.77 -4.35 5.39
CA ILE A 85 -7.80 -5.59 6.17
C ILE A 85 -8.24 -5.32 7.61
N THR A 86 -7.35 -4.73 8.41
CA THR A 86 -7.59 -4.53 9.85
C THR A 86 -8.03 -3.12 10.22
N GLY A 87 -7.79 -2.15 9.36
CA GLY A 87 -8.05 -0.74 9.64
C GLY A 87 -7.03 -0.07 10.56
N LEU A 88 -5.96 -0.76 10.94
CA LEU A 88 -4.84 -0.21 11.70
C LEU A 88 -3.53 -0.45 10.95
N PHE A 89 -2.63 0.52 10.96
CA PHE A 89 -1.31 0.33 10.37
C PHE A 89 -0.45 -0.61 11.21
N VAL A 90 0.12 -1.62 10.57
CA VAL A 90 1.03 -2.59 11.19
C VAL A 90 2.50 -2.22 10.99
N ALA A 91 2.76 -1.21 10.17
CA ALA A 91 4.08 -0.66 9.88
C ALA A 91 3.97 0.85 9.75
N ALA A 92 5.09 1.55 9.86
CA ALA A 92 5.16 2.98 9.58
C ALA A 92 5.58 3.23 8.13
N ALA A 93 5.37 4.42 7.62
CA ALA A 93 5.83 4.83 6.31
C ALA A 93 6.49 6.21 6.37
N LYS A 94 7.64 6.33 5.70
CA LYS A 94 8.45 7.56 5.66
C LYS A 94 8.82 7.89 4.23
N ALA A 95 8.67 9.15 3.86
CA ALA A 95 9.16 9.65 2.58
C ALA A 95 10.68 9.79 2.63
N VAL A 96 11.39 9.08 1.76
CA VAL A 96 12.87 9.17 1.67
C VAL A 96 13.32 10.22 0.69
N GLU A 97 12.41 10.73 -0.12
CA GLU A 97 12.57 11.90 -0.98
C GLU A 97 11.21 12.58 -1.13
N ASP A 98 11.17 13.77 -1.72
CA ASP A 98 9.91 14.46 -2.00
C ASP A 98 9.01 13.54 -2.83
N SER A 99 7.79 13.32 -2.38
CA SER A 99 6.92 12.29 -2.92
C SER A 99 5.50 12.80 -3.15
N LEU A 100 4.85 12.24 -4.15
CA LEU A 100 3.43 12.47 -4.44
C LEU A 100 2.71 11.12 -4.32
N VAL A 101 1.69 11.08 -3.48
CA VAL A 101 0.95 9.87 -3.13
C VAL A 101 -0.52 10.05 -3.49
N CYS A 102 -1.10 9.02 -4.07
CA CYS A 102 -2.54 8.90 -4.22
C CYS A 102 -3.12 8.19 -3.02
N GLY A 103 -4.11 8.79 -2.36
CA GLY A 103 -4.91 8.14 -1.32
C GLY A 103 -6.25 7.68 -1.88
N LEU A 104 -6.65 6.47 -1.52
CA LEU A 104 -7.95 5.88 -1.85
C LEU A 104 -8.67 5.54 -0.55
N PRO A 105 -9.74 6.28 -0.18
CA PRO A 105 -10.47 5.99 1.06
C PRO A 105 -10.97 4.55 1.09
N ALA A 106 -10.54 3.78 2.08
CA ALA A 106 -10.84 2.35 2.16
C ALA A 106 -12.34 2.07 2.18
N GLU A 107 -13.10 2.85 2.93
CA GLU A 107 -14.54 2.69 3.01
C GLU A 107 -15.23 2.84 1.64
N LYS A 108 -14.82 3.87 0.88
CA LYS A 108 -15.34 4.09 -0.47
C LYS A 108 -14.88 3.02 -1.44
N LEU A 109 -13.62 2.59 -1.31
CA LEU A 109 -13.06 1.53 -2.14
C LEU A 109 -13.77 0.20 -1.92
N HIS A 110 -14.11 -0.14 -0.68
CA HIS A 110 -14.93 -1.32 -0.39
C HIS A 110 -16.26 -1.30 -1.12
N LYS A 111 -16.93 -0.16 -1.16
CA LYS A 111 -18.21 -0.01 -1.89
C LYS A 111 -18.06 -0.24 -3.39
N VAL A 112 -16.97 0.22 -3.97
CA VAL A 112 -16.67 -0.03 -5.40
C VAL A 112 -16.40 -1.51 -5.63
N ILE A 113 -15.59 -2.14 -4.79
CA ILE A 113 -15.21 -3.56 -4.90
C ILE A 113 -16.45 -4.46 -4.79
N GLU A 114 -17.39 -4.13 -3.91
CA GLU A 114 -18.63 -4.90 -3.73
C GLU A 114 -19.52 -4.95 -4.97
N LYS A 115 -19.32 -4.06 -5.94
CA LYS A 115 -20.07 -4.06 -7.20
C LYS A 115 -19.67 -5.20 -8.14
N ASP A 116 -18.50 -5.78 -7.96
CA ASP A 116 -17.97 -6.88 -8.77
C ASP A 116 -17.17 -7.82 -7.88
N TYR A 117 -17.83 -8.82 -7.31
CA TYR A 117 -17.19 -9.75 -6.39
C TYR A 117 -16.06 -10.56 -7.00
N LYS A 118 -16.10 -10.84 -8.31
CA LYS A 118 -15.02 -11.53 -8.99
C LYS A 118 -13.76 -10.67 -9.02
N ALA A 119 -13.89 -9.41 -9.42
CA ALA A 119 -12.79 -8.46 -9.42
C ALA A 119 -12.30 -8.22 -7.99
N GLY A 120 -13.21 -8.10 -7.02
CA GLY A 120 -12.89 -7.95 -5.60
C GLY A 120 -12.11 -9.14 -5.05
N PHE A 121 -12.50 -10.37 -5.38
CA PHE A 121 -11.77 -11.58 -5.00
C PHE A 121 -10.34 -11.55 -5.55
N LEU A 122 -10.18 -11.22 -6.82
CA LEU A 122 -8.86 -11.14 -7.47
C LEU A 122 -8.01 -10.01 -6.89
N PHE A 123 -8.64 -8.88 -6.54
CA PHE A 123 -7.99 -7.78 -5.83
C PHE A 123 -7.43 -8.24 -4.48
N MET A 124 -8.25 -8.89 -3.65
CA MET A 124 -7.79 -9.39 -2.34
C MET A 124 -6.71 -10.47 -2.50
N LYS A 125 -6.77 -11.26 -3.56
CA LYS A 125 -5.73 -12.22 -3.89
C LYS A 125 -4.39 -11.53 -4.21
N GLN A 126 -4.43 -10.41 -4.94
CA GLN A 126 -3.24 -9.60 -5.20
C GLN A 126 -2.67 -8.98 -3.92
N ILE A 127 -3.53 -8.48 -3.04
CA ILE A 127 -3.10 -7.96 -1.73
C ILE A 127 -2.41 -9.08 -0.93
N SER A 128 -2.99 -10.28 -0.90
CA SER A 128 -2.40 -11.43 -0.22
C SER A 128 -1.03 -11.79 -0.78
N LEU A 129 -0.87 -11.74 -2.10
CA LEU A 129 0.41 -11.99 -2.76
C LEU A 129 1.46 -10.96 -2.35
N LEU A 130 1.09 -9.66 -2.35
CA LEU A 130 2.00 -8.60 -1.92
C LEU A 130 2.43 -8.77 -0.46
N VAL A 131 1.49 -9.03 0.43
CA VAL A 131 1.78 -9.25 1.85
C VAL A 131 2.70 -10.46 2.04
N SER A 132 2.41 -11.57 1.36
CA SER A 132 3.22 -12.79 1.44
C SER A 132 4.63 -12.58 0.91
N THR A 133 4.77 -11.86 -0.21
CA THR A 133 6.08 -11.55 -0.80
C THR A 133 6.91 -10.67 0.14
N ARG A 134 6.28 -9.66 0.74
CA ARG A 134 6.95 -8.79 1.72
C ARG A 134 7.36 -9.56 2.97
N LEU A 135 6.50 -10.46 3.46
CA LEU A 135 6.81 -11.32 4.62
C LEU A 135 8.03 -12.19 4.35
N VAL A 136 8.08 -12.88 3.23
CA VAL A 136 9.23 -13.73 2.84
C VAL A 136 10.49 -12.89 2.75
N LYS A 137 10.43 -11.71 2.14
CA LYS A 137 11.56 -10.79 2.04
C LYS A 137 12.07 -10.36 3.41
N ILE A 138 11.18 -10.03 4.34
CA ILE A 138 11.52 -9.67 5.71
C ILE A 138 12.18 -10.85 6.42
N CYS A 139 11.65 -12.04 6.27
CA CYS A 139 12.22 -13.26 6.87
C CYS A 139 13.64 -13.52 6.34
N HIS A 140 13.88 -13.34 5.05
CA HIS A 140 15.22 -13.46 4.48
C HIS A 140 16.19 -12.42 5.04
N GLN A 141 15.73 -11.20 5.28
CA GLN A 141 16.56 -10.15 5.89
C GLN A 141 16.89 -10.48 7.36
N LEU A 142 15.96 -11.09 8.08
CA LEU A 142 16.16 -11.48 9.49
C LEU A 142 17.01 -12.73 9.63
N ASP A 143 17.00 -13.60 8.64
CA ASP A 143 17.80 -14.83 8.62
C ASP A 143 19.24 -14.59 8.15
N VAL A 144 19.84 -13.50 8.59
CA VAL A 144 21.23 -13.16 8.24
C VAL A 144 22.22 -14.20 8.77
N THR A 145 21.86 -14.93 9.83
CA THR A 145 22.71 -15.93 10.48
C THR A 145 22.44 -17.35 10.01
N GLY A 146 21.51 -17.56 9.09
CA GLY A 146 21.12 -18.88 8.63
C GLY A 146 20.27 -19.68 9.64
N GLN A 147 19.65 -19.01 10.60
CA GLN A 147 18.86 -19.70 11.64
C GLN A 147 17.44 -20.07 11.21
N GLY A 148 16.99 -19.64 10.05
CA GLY A 148 15.73 -20.04 9.46
C GLY A 148 14.49 -19.86 10.35
N TYR A 149 13.72 -18.81 10.13
CA TYR A 149 12.53 -18.50 10.94
C TYR A 149 11.22 -19.02 10.34
N ILE A 150 11.28 -19.62 9.19
CA ILE A 150 10.12 -20.21 8.52
C ILE A 150 10.39 -21.63 8.17
#